data_44ced8c697984900f009d173da663564
#
_entry.id   44ced8c697984900f009d173da663564
#
_cell.length_a   1.000
_cell.length_b   1.000
_cell.length_c   1.000
_cell.angle_alpha   90.00
_cell.angle_beta   90.00
_cell.angle_gamma   90.00
#
_symmetry.space_group_name_H-M   'P 1'
#
loop_
_entity.id
_entity.type
_entity.pdbx_description
1 polymer ?
#
loop_
_entity_poly.entity_id
_entity_poly.type
_entity_poly.pdbx_seq_one_letter_code
_entity_poly.pdbx_strand_id
1 'polypeptide(L)'
;MSIVIPAAFTKRENFAAQELSKYLSRIFPGICIQITTDTDTNKNSVILIGGPERNSAVAQYISEADFDAQVPGPEGIFIKAYGTNTLILAGSSKNANERERGTVYAVYELLERYLGCSFAAYVNPNITGGELIPTLEELDLSQIEYIKAAADNSYRTAIAEYHGRKVDHILNRSFIDWLAKNRYNRILVWVNVYEKYKAAGLLEEVERRGLVFTVGHHDAIPTFLPQKGNEYFPEHYYETHPEYYKLQEDGTRFEFVNHFGSWPLCSRNPEVPKVLADNIIHWIELNPTVDTIALWPMDGKQPTCCCPECSKHSEIENYVYAQNELAKRIGEKYPNIKIDMLAYSTLFNCPDDLILEPNLFIDEAVTSAELRIRSVGKPDGSCLIGTPYEENLLKWKKSGASVVYYEYYMGTHSCRQRYMPAADELQSIWKRSTEVGISGSGTQIEYWNFWNNIFNFYCFARTGYDTERSLEHNLELFAKIFGEGAPYIAEIIRMAEACLDGQVRIYTAGLYLMDHIDKEACYALFDKAFAAAQTPAARNNIRMFRLSFRYSDVESTYTKLGRDDFFKYTPYEVCEDPTGELYYISHAFDSSRWNDPGFGIAFPLDCAESDFQPDHWYSFES
;
A
#
# COMPACT_ATOMS: atom_id res chain seq x y z
N MET A 1 -24.58 22.61 -14.27
CA MET A 1 -23.94 22.49 -12.93
C MET A 1 -22.53 23.09 -13.00
N SER A 2 -22.13 23.85 -12.00
CA SER A 2 -20.78 24.44 -11.94
C SER A 2 -19.99 23.83 -10.79
N ILE A 3 -18.73 23.48 -11.05
CA ILE A 3 -17.73 23.16 -10.03
C ILE A 3 -16.82 24.37 -9.90
N VAL A 4 -16.72 24.94 -8.70
CA VAL A 4 -16.00 26.20 -8.45
C VAL A 4 -14.76 25.91 -7.61
N ILE A 5 -13.59 26.18 -8.15
CA ILE A 5 -12.29 26.02 -7.48
C ILE A 5 -11.71 27.40 -7.12
N PRO A 6 -10.75 27.49 -6.19
CA PRO A 6 -10.04 28.75 -5.91
C PRO A 6 -9.38 29.30 -7.19
N ALA A 7 -9.31 30.62 -7.34
CA ALA A 7 -8.57 31.23 -8.45
C ALA A 7 -7.07 30.86 -8.43
N ALA A 8 -6.50 30.72 -7.22
CA ALA A 8 -5.14 30.25 -7.00
C ALA A 8 -5.16 28.79 -6.50
N PHE A 9 -5.73 27.90 -7.28
CA PHE A 9 -5.90 26.49 -6.92
C PHE A 9 -4.58 25.71 -6.79
N THR A 10 -4.57 24.72 -5.93
CA THR A 10 -3.49 23.70 -5.87
C THR A 10 -3.68 22.64 -6.95
N LYS A 11 -2.61 21.87 -7.23
CA LYS A 11 -2.70 20.69 -8.12
C LYS A 11 -3.80 19.73 -7.67
N ARG A 12 -4.01 19.57 -6.35
CA ARG A 12 -5.01 18.65 -5.77
C ARG A 12 -6.42 19.15 -5.87
N GLU A 13 -6.65 20.44 -5.64
CA GLU A 13 -7.96 21.08 -5.84
C GLU A 13 -8.41 20.97 -7.31
N ASN A 14 -7.49 21.27 -8.24
CA ASN A 14 -7.76 21.09 -9.67
C ASN A 14 -8.02 19.63 -10.04
N PHE A 15 -7.22 18.70 -9.51
CA PHE A 15 -7.44 17.27 -9.72
C PHE A 15 -8.78 16.81 -9.14
N ALA A 16 -9.13 17.24 -7.93
CA ALA A 16 -10.42 16.94 -7.29
C ALA A 16 -11.60 17.39 -8.17
N ALA A 17 -11.52 18.61 -8.73
CA ALA A 17 -12.56 19.12 -9.64
C ALA A 17 -12.67 18.31 -10.92
N GLN A 18 -11.54 17.92 -11.51
CA GLN A 18 -11.50 17.09 -12.72
C GLN A 18 -12.06 15.69 -12.48
N GLU A 19 -11.68 15.04 -11.37
CA GLU A 19 -12.21 13.73 -10.98
C GLU A 19 -13.72 13.83 -10.71
N LEU A 20 -14.17 14.82 -9.95
CA LEU A 20 -15.59 15.03 -9.71
C LEU A 20 -16.36 15.21 -11.00
N SER A 21 -15.91 16.09 -11.90
CA SER A 21 -16.51 16.31 -13.21
C SER A 21 -16.61 15.02 -14.05
N LYS A 22 -15.51 14.25 -14.09
CA LYS A 22 -15.43 12.96 -14.78
C LYS A 22 -16.50 11.98 -14.28
N TYR A 23 -16.63 11.82 -12.96
CA TYR A 23 -17.59 10.86 -12.39
C TYR A 23 -19.03 11.37 -12.47
N LEU A 24 -19.29 12.63 -12.19
CA LEU A 24 -20.63 13.19 -12.31
C LEU A 24 -21.17 13.12 -13.74
N SER A 25 -20.33 13.33 -14.76
CA SER A 25 -20.73 13.17 -16.17
C SER A 25 -21.11 11.73 -16.54
N ARG A 26 -20.56 10.73 -15.83
CA ARG A 26 -20.92 9.31 -16.00
C ARG A 26 -22.16 8.93 -15.21
N ILE A 27 -22.29 9.49 -13.99
CA ILE A 27 -23.43 9.22 -13.10
C ILE A 27 -24.71 9.87 -13.62
N PHE A 28 -24.61 11.08 -14.18
CA PHE A 28 -25.71 11.88 -14.70
C PHE A 28 -25.52 12.16 -16.20
N PRO A 29 -25.79 11.22 -17.08
CA PRO A 29 -25.63 11.42 -18.52
C PRO A 29 -26.49 12.60 -19.02
N GLY A 30 -25.87 13.53 -19.73
CA GLY A 30 -26.55 14.71 -20.29
C GLY A 30 -26.44 15.99 -19.44
N ILE A 31 -25.85 15.94 -18.25
CA ILE A 31 -25.55 17.15 -17.48
C ILE A 31 -24.31 17.84 -18.04
N CYS A 32 -24.44 19.14 -18.38
CA CYS A 32 -23.30 19.97 -18.70
C CYS A 32 -22.61 20.43 -17.40
N ILE A 33 -21.35 20.06 -17.22
CA ILE A 33 -20.53 20.42 -16.05
C ILE A 33 -19.45 21.37 -16.51
N GLN A 34 -19.32 22.51 -15.81
CA GLN A 34 -18.28 23.51 -16.06
C GLN A 34 -17.43 23.66 -14.81
N ILE A 35 -16.11 23.65 -14.97
CA ILE A 35 -15.17 24.01 -13.91
C ILE A 35 -14.83 25.48 -14.08
N THR A 36 -15.10 26.30 -13.05
CA THR A 36 -14.87 27.74 -13.01
C THR A 36 -14.10 28.12 -11.75
N THR A 37 -13.65 29.37 -11.67
CA THR A 37 -12.99 29.86 -10.45
C THR A 37 -13.96 30.65 -9.59
N ASP A 38 -13.62 30.86 -8.33
CA ASP A 38 -14.42 31.62 -7.35
C ASP A 38 -14.58 33.10 -7.68
N THR A 39 -13.86 33.59 -8.70
CA THR A 39 -14.04 34.95 -9.27
C THR A 39 -15.13 35.02 -10.34
N ASP A 40 -15.61 33.89 -10.85
CA ASP A 40 -16.59 33.79 -11.95
C ASP A 40 -17.77 32.90 -11.53
N THR A 41 -18.57 33.37 -10.57
CA THR A 41 -19.67 32.59 -9.99
C THR A 41 -20.98 32.81 -10.72
N ASN A 42 -21.41 31.87 -11.54
CA ASN A 42 -22.79 31.75 -12.02
C ASN A 42 -23.59 30.91 -11.02
N LYS A 43 -24.65 31.44 -10.43
CA LYS A 43 -25.25 31.00 -9.15
C LYS A 43 -26.28 29.85 -9.20
N ASN A 44 -26.33 29.04 -10.23
CA ASN A 44 -27.29 27.93 -10.30
C ASN A 44 -26.58 26.60 -10.03
N SER A 45 -26.91 25.92 -8.94
CA SER A 45 -26.38 24.60 -8.54
C SER A 45 -24.85 24.50 -8.64
N VAL A 46 -24.18 24.82 -7.54
CA VAL A 46 -22.73 24.89 -7.49
C VAL A 46 -22.15 23.88 -6.51
N ILE A 47 -21.04 23.26 -6.91
CA ILE A 47 -20.18 22.48 -6.01
C ILE A 47 -18.90 23.29 -5.82
N LEU A 48 -18.64 23.68 -4.58
CA LEU A 48 -17.48 24.46 -4.18
C LEU A 48 -16.37 23.54 -3.71
N ILE A 49 -15.16 23.66 -4.26
CA ILE A 49 -14.00 22.84 -3.92
C ILE A 49 -12.93 23.69 -3.24
N GLY A 50 -12.37 23.17 -2.14
CA GLY A 50 -11.35 23.83 -1.33
C GLY A 50 -11.91 24.52 -0.10
N GLY A 51 -11.02 24.83 0.87
CA GLY A 51 -11.39 25.49 2.12
C GLY A 51 -11.62 27.00 2.00
N PRO A 52 -12.20 27.62 3.05
CA PRO A 52 -12.53 29.05 3.05
C PRO A 52 -11.31 29.96 2.96
N GLU A 53 -10.14 29.50 3.37
CA GLU A 53 -8.87 30.24 3.31
C GLU A 53 -8.36 30.46 1.88
N ARG A 54 -8.90 29.70 0.91
CA ARG A 54 -8.47 29.72 -0.50
C ARG A 54 -9.61 30.00 -1.46
N ASN A 55 -10.82 29.51 -1.16
CA ASN A 55 -11.99 29.68 -2.00
C ASN A 55 -12.93 30.72 -1.38
N SER A 56 -12.97 31.91 -1.96
CA SER A 56 -13.78 33.03 -1.47
C SER A 56 -15.29 32.76 -1.51
N ALA A 57 -15.74 31.83 -2.37
CA ALA A 57 -17.12 31.41 -2.41
C ALA A 57 -17.48 30.51 -1.20
N VAL A 58 -16.54 29.67 -0.73
CA VAL A 58 -16.71 28.87 0.49
C VAL A 58 -16.72 29.75 1.75
N ALA A 59 -15.90 30.80 1.78
CA ALA A 59 -15.84 31.74 2.90
C ALA A 59 -17.18 32.49 3.15
N GLN A 60 -18.12 32.46 2.21
CA GLN A 60 -19.47 32.99 2.42
C GLN A 60 -20.37 32.08 3.28
N TYR A 61 -20.02 30.79 3.44
CA TYR A 61 -20.80 29.78 4.15
C TYR A 61 -20.20 29.38 5.49
N ILE A 62 -18.87 29.42 5.62
CA ILE A 62 -18.15 29.03 6.84
C ILE A 62 -16.91 29.90 7.00
N SER A 63 -16.68 30.38 8.23
CA SER A 63 -15.45 31.11 8.55
C SER A 63 -14.24 30.17 8.55
N GLU A 64 -13.05 30.71 8.32
CA GLU A 64 -11.80 29.96 8.39
C GLU A 64 -11.60 29.30 9.77
N ALA A 65 -11.90 30.04 10.85
CA ALA A 65 -11.76 29.54 12.21
C ALA A 65 -12.72 28.36 12.52
N ASP A 66 -13.98 28.44 12.05
CA ASP A 66 -14.96 27.36 12.24
C ASP A 66 -14.63 26.15 11.40
N PHE A 67 -14.07 26.37 10.19
CA PHE A 67 -13.60 25.28 9.33
C PHE A 67 -12.42 24.55 9.95
N ASP A 68 -11.41 25.28 10.43
CA ASP A 68 -10.23 24.69 11.07
C ASP A 68 -10.55 23.94 12.35
N ALA A 69 -11.55 24.40 13.11
CA ALA A 69 -12.01 23.70 14.29
C ALA A 69 -12.62 22.32 13.95
N GLN A 70 -13.21 22.18 12.75
CA GLN A 70 -13.83 20.94 12.29
C GLN A 70 -12.86 20.03 11.52
N VAL A 71 -11.90 20.61 10.81
CA VAL A 71 -10.97 19.90 9.91
C VAL A 71 -9.51 20.36 10.17
N PRO A 72 -8.97 20.09 11.36
CA PRO A 72 -7.65 20.60 11.75
C PRO A 72 -6.48 19.88 11.05
N GLY A 73 -6.69 18.70 10.50
CA GLY A 73 -5.62 17.87 9.95
C GLY A 73 -5.58 17.84 8.42
N PRO A 74 -4.43 17.52 7.83
CA PRO A 74 -4.21 17.56 6.37
C PRO A 74 -5.03 16.53 5.58
N GLU A 75 -5.59 15.53 6.22
CA GLU A 75 -6.43 14.49 5.63
C GLU A 75 -7.88 14.55 6.13
N GLY A 76 -8.25 15.63 6.82
CA GLY A 76 -9.62 15.86 7.22
C GLY A 76 -10.54 16.10 6.01
N ILE A 77 -11.80 15.72 6.16
CA ILE A 77 -12.84 15.84 5.12
C ILE A 77 -13.97 16.74 5.62
N PHE A 78 -14.38 17.68 4.78
CA PHE A 78 -15.58 18.48 4.96
C PHE A 78 -16.47 18.36 3.73
N ILE A 79 -17.61 17.73 3.90
CA ILE A 79 -18.66 17.59 2.90
C ILE A 79 -19.94 18.12 3.52
N LYS A 80 -20.48 19.23 2.99
CA LYS A 80 -21.70 19.80 3.54
C LYS A 80 -22.51 20.56 2.49
N ALA A 81 -23.79 20.23 2.44
CA ALA A 81 -24.76 20.98 1.63
C ALA A 81 -25.29 22.20 2.38
N TYR A 82 -25.51 23.25 1.63
CA TYR A 82 -26.15 24.49 2.09
C TYR A 82 -27.35 24.80 1.20
N GLY A 83 -28.54 24.60 1.75
CA GLY A 83 -29.78 24.66 0.97
C GLY A 83 -29.87 23.52 -0.05
N THR A 84 -30.56 23.78 -1.16
CA THR A 84 -30.85 22.78 -2.20
C THR A 84 -29.91 22.83 -3.41
N ASN A 85 -28.96 23.78 -3.44
CA ASN A 85 -28.18 24.08 -4.65
C ASN A 85 -26.70 24.34 -4.43
N THR A 86 -26.20 24.29 -3.21
CA THR A 86 -24.78 24.46 -2.91
C THR A 86 -24.23 23.28 -2.11
N LEU A 87 -23.11 22.70 -2.56
CA LEU A 87 -22.37 21.64 -1.87
C LEU A 87 -20.91 22.08 -1.72
N ILE A 88 -20.35 21.96 -0.53
CA ILE A 88 -18.92 22.22 -0.25
C ILE A 88 -18.20 20.88 -0.11
N LEU A 89 -17.09 20.73 -0.82
CA LEU A 89 -16.14 19.62 -0.74
C LEU A 89 -14.75 20.17 -0.45
N ALA A 90 -14.27 20.00 0.75
CA ALA A 90 -13.01 20.61 1.17
C ALA A 90 -12.20 19.71 2.09
N GLY A 91 -10.92 19.99 2.17
CA GLY A 91 -9.99 19.57 3.21
C GLY A 91 -9.09 20.76 3.53
N SER A 92 -8.35 20.70 4.64
CA SER A 92 -7.41 21.79 4.97
C SER A 92 -6.36 21.94 3.88
N SER A 93 -6.08 23.17 3.45
CA SER A 93 -5.05 23.52 2.48
C SER A 93 -4.06 24.56 3.00
N LYS A 94 -4.04 24.79 4.32
CA LYS A 94 -3.18 25.79 4.97
C LYS A 94 -1.70 25.57 4.70
N ASN A 95 -1.28 24.33 4.67
CA ASN A 95 0.09 23.94 4.41
C ASN A 95 0.20 23.41 2.97
N ALA A 96 0.21 24.31 1.99
CA ALA A 96 0.35 23.95 0.58
C ALA A 96 1.63 23.11 0.28
N ASN A 97 2.64 23.19 1.17
CA ASN A 97 3.84 22.37 1.13
C ASN A 97 3.65 21.00 1.78
N GLU A 98 2.69 20.85 2.69
CA GLU A 98 2.25 19.55 3.16
C GLU A 98 1.32 18.97 2.10
N ARG A 99 1.53 17.70 1.77
CA ARG A 99 0.80 17.04 0.70
C ARG A 99 -0.63 16.69 1.15
N GLU A 100 -1.42 17.73 1.35
CA GLU A 100 -2.80 17.71 1.79
C GLU A 100 -3.68 16.94 0.79
N ARG A 101 -4.57 16.08 1.27
CA ARG A 101 -5.40 15.15 0.48
C ARG A 101 -6.88 15.26 0.78
N GLY A 102 -7.24 15.97 1.83
CA GLY A 102 -8.62 16.01 2.33
C GLY A 102 -9.64 16.40 1.26
N THR A 103 -9.31 17.36 0.40
CA THR A 103 -10.19 17.78 -0.70
C THR A 103 -10.40 16.67 -1.74
N VAL A 104 -9.36 15.90 -2.08
CA VAL A 104 -9.48 14.75 -2.99
C VAL A 104 -10.30 13.64 -2.32
N TYR A 105 -10.07 13.39 -1.03
CA TYR A 105 -10.83 12.40 -0.27
C TYR A 105 -12.31 12.80 -0.11
N ALA A 106 -12.60 14.10 0.02
CA ALA A 106 -13.99 14.59 0.05
C ALA A 106 -14.75 14.24 -1.25
N VAL A 107 -14.10 14.34 -2.40
CA VAL A 107 -14.69 13.93 -3.68
C VAL A 107 -14.97 12.42 -3.68
N TYR A 108 -14.02 11.59 -3.31
CA TYR A 108 -14.22 10.14 -3.31
C TYR A 108 -15.26 9.70 -2.27
N GLU A 109 -15.30 10.33 -1.09
CA GLU A 109 -16.31 10.03 -0.08
C GLU A 109 -17.72 10.43 -0.54
N LEU A 110 -17.89 11.56 -1.22
CA LEU A 110 -19.15 11.93 -1.86
C LEU A 110 -19.60 10.87 -2.88
N LEU A 111 -18.68 10.45 -3.76
CA LEU A 111 -18.98 9.47 -4.80
C LEU A 111 -19.40 8.11 -4.22
N GLU A 112 -18.76 7.66 -3.15
CA GLU A 112 -19.04 6.36 -2.53
C GLU A 112 -20.27 6.40 -1.62
N ARG A 113 -20.32 7.38 -0.70
CA ARG A 113 -21.34 7.45 0.35
C ARG A 113 -22.69 7.87 -0.16
N TYR A 114 -22.71 8.84 -1.07
CA TYR A 114 -23.97 9.47 -1.52
C TYR A 114 -24.36 9.13 -2.95
N LEU A 115 -23.40 8.83 -3.80
CA LEU A 115 -23.65 8.55 -5.21
C LEU A 115 -23.49 7.07 -5.57
N GLY A 116 -23.21 6.21 -4.58
CA GLY A 116 -23.25 4.76 -4.74
C GLY A 116 -22.10 4.14 -5.54
N CYS A 117 -21.05 4.91 -5.86
CA CYS A 117 -19.85 4.37 -6.49
C CYS A 117 -19.14 3.35 -5.61
N SER A 118 -18.36 2.48 -6.23
CA SER A 118 -17.43 1.59 -5.56
C SER A 118 -16.12 1.52 -6.35
N PHE A 119 -14.98 1.53 -5.65
CA PHE A 119 -13.62 1.51 -6.22
C PHE A 119 -12.84 0.32 -5.67
N ALA A 120 -13.38 -0.88 -5.80
CA ALA A 120 -12.88 -2.07 -5.12
C ALA A 120 -11.58 -2.63 -5.71
N ALA A 121 -11.35 -2.51 -7.03
CA ALA A 121 -10.13 -2.96 -7.68
C ALA A 121 -9.61 -1.93 -8.67
N TYR A 122 -8.30 -1.94 -8.95
CA TYR A 122 -7.78 -1.11 -10.02
C TYR A 122 -8.14 -1.70 -11.39
N VAL A 123 -8.44 -0.80 -12.30
CA VAL A 123 -8.82 -1.17 -13.67
C VAL A 123 -7.55 -1.50 -14.45
N ASN A 124 -7.38 -2.75 -14.81
CA ASN A 124 -6.44 -3.19 -15.82
C ASN A 124 -7.19 -3.28 -17.15
N PRO A 125 -6.64 -2.83 -18.29
CA PRO A 125 -7.29 -2.99 -19.61
C PRO A 125 -7.71 -4.43 -19.93
N ASN A 126 -7.00 -5.42 -19.36
CA ASN A 126 -7.29 -6.84 -19.53
C ASN A 126 -8.16 -7.44 -18.41
N ILE A 127 -8.41 -6.69 -17.32
CA ILE A 127 -9.20 -7.11 -16.16
C ILE A 127 -10.17 -5.97 -15.87
N THR A 128 -11.27 -5.93 -16.58
CA THR A 128 -12.26 -4.86 -16.46
C THR A 128 -13.19 -5.04 -15.29
N GLY A 129 -13.68 -3.95 -14.71
CA GLY A 129 -14.81 -3.96 -13.79
C GLY A 129 -14.50 -3.68 -12.32
N GLY A 130 -13.27 -3.23 -11.97
CA GLY A 130 -12.90 -2.89 -10.59
C GLY A 130 -13.64 -1.68 -10.00
N GLU A 131 -14.40 -0.95 -10.80
CA GLU A 131 -15.22 0.19 -10.39
C GLU A 131 -16.69 -0.02 -10.76
N LEU A 132 -17.58 0.27 -9.82
CA LEU A 132 -19.00 0.47 -10.10
C LEU A 132 -19.30 1.98 -10.12
N ILE A 133 -19.95 2.44 -11.18
CA ILE A 133 -20.44 3.81 -11.33
C ILE A 133 -21.89 3.73 -11.74
N PRO A 134 -22.84 4.03 -10.84
CA PRO A 134 -24.26 3.97 -11.13
C PRO A 134 -24.69 5.13 -12.04
N THR A 135 -25.82 4.96 -12.69
CA THR A 135 -26.54 6.05 -13.35
C THR A 135 -27.66 6.51 -12.44
N LEU A 136 -27.74 7.81 -12.17
CA LEU A 136 -28.75 8.43 -11.33
C LEU A 136 -29.50 9.51 -12.12
N GLU A 137 -30.75 9.78 -11.73
CA GLU A 137 -31.57 10.83 -12.36
C GLU A 137 -31.29 12.20 -11.75
N GLU A 138 -31.10 12.26 -10.44
CA GLU A 138 -30.88 13.50 -9.70
C GLU A 138 -29.91 13.32 -8.52
N LEU A 139 -29.36 14.43 -8.03
CA LEU A 139 -28.56 14.51 -6.79
C LEU A 139 -29.37 15.27 -5.74
N ASP A 140 -29.85 14.54 -4.73
CA ASP A 140 -30.50 15.17 -3.57
C ASP A 140 -29.43 15.64 -2.58
N LEU A 141 -29.33 16.95 -2.40
CA LEU A 141 -28.39 17.57 -1.47
C LEU A 141 -28.90 17.60 -0.03
N SER A 142 -30.18 17.37 0.22
CA SER A 142 -30.85 17.65 1.52
C SER A 142 -30.26 16.90 2.72
N GLN A 143 -29.57 15.77 2.50
CA GLN A 143 -29.00 14.92 3.53
C GLN A 143 -27.47 14.80 3.45
N ILE A 144 -26.82 15.62 2.62
CA ILE A 144 -25.37 15.53 2.43
C ILE A 144 -24.63 16.32 3.51
N GLU A 145 -24.17 15.61 4.53
CA GLU A 145 -23.24 16.15 5.54
C GLU A 145 -22.31 15.01 6.03
N TYR A 146 -21.01 15.19 5.85
CA TYR A 146 -20.00 14.31 6.42
C TYR A 146 -18.72 15.09 6.73
N ILE A 147 -18.32 15.07 8.00
CA ILE A 147 -17.13 15.77 8.47
C ILE A 147 -16.27 14.77 9.23
N LYS A 148 -14.99 14.69 8.86
CA LYS A 148 -13.97 13.94 9.58
C LYS A 148 -12.78 14.85 9.81
N ALA A 149 -12.40 15.03 11.08
CA ALA A 149 -11.39 15.98 11.50
C ALA A 149 -10.00 15.70 10.89
N ALA A 150 -9.59 14.43 10.90
CA ALA A 150 -8.31 13.95 10.39
C ALA A 150 -8.37 12.43 10.17
N ALA A 151 -7.37 11.87 9.51
CA ALA A 151 -7.13 10.43 9.51
C ALA A 151 -6.74 9.95 10.92
N ASP A 152 -7.18 8.74 11.30
CA ASP A 152 -6.84 8.16 12.61
C ASP A 152 -5.38 7.70 12.66
N ASN A 153 -4.83 7.25 11.53
CA ASN A 153 -3.43 6.86 11.37
C ASN A 153 -2.78 7.62 10.22
N SER A 154 -1.60 8.20 10.48
CA SER A 154 -0.91 9.10 9.54
C SER A 154 -0.27 8.40 8.35
N TYR A 155 0.16 7.15 8.51
CA TYR A 155 0.87 6.39 7.48
C TYR A 155 0.08 5.15 7.08
N ARG A 156 -0.28 5.06 5.81
CA ARG A 156 -1.01 3.94 5.20
C ARG A 156 -0.31 3.62 3.90
N THR A 157 0.79 2.84 4.03
CA THR A 157 1.78 2.64 2.97
C THR A 157 1.46 1.43 2.12
N ALA A 158 1.45 1.62 0.81
CA ALA A 158 1.54 0.53 -0.15
C ALA A 158 3.03 0.22 -0.38
N ILE A 159 3.49 -0.94 0.04
CA ILE A 159 4.84 -1.41 -0.22
C ILE A 159 4.80 -2.17 -1.53
N ALA A 160 5.23 -1.50 -2.60
CA ALA A 160 5.21 -2.05 -3.94
C ALA A 160 6.46 -2.91 -4.17
N GLU A 161 6.35 -4.18 -3.79
CA GLU A 161 7.46 -5.13 -3.84
C GLU A 161 7.89 -5.44 -5.28
N TYR A 162 9.21 -5.45 -5.46
CA TYR A 162 9.87 -5.80 -6.70
C TYR A 162 10.91 -6.90 -6.47
N HIS A 163 10.53 -8.11 -6.75
CA HIS A 163 11.44 -9.28 -6.68
C HIS A 163 12.02 -9.61 -8.05
N GLY A 164 12.62 -8.63 -8.75
CA GLY A 164 13.22 -8.83 -10.08
C GLY A 164 12.21 -9.07 -11.23
N ARG A 165 10.92 -8.77 -11.01
CA ARG A 165 9.82 -9.10 -11.92
C ARG A 165 9.30 -7.89 -12.68
N LYS A 166 8.45 -8.12 -13.68
CA LYS A 166 7.78 -7.03 -14.40
C LYS A 166 6.99 -6.17 -13.44
N VAL A 167 7.36 -4.90 -13.35
CA VAL A 167 6.70 -3.91 -12.48
C VAL A 167 5.52 -3.21 -13.15
N ASP A 168 5.11 -3.64 -14.34
CA ASP A 168 4.10 -2.98 -15.17
C ASP A 168 2.75 -2.81 -14.44
N HIS A 169 2.43 -3.73 -13.53
CA HIS A 169 1.19 -3.67 -12.75
C HIS A 169 1.17 -2.52 -11.72
N ILE A 170 2.32 -2.12 -11.17
CA ILE A 170 2.43 -0.97 -10.27
C ILE A 170 2.81 0.31 -11.02
N LEU A 171 3.43 0.19 -12.20
CA LEU A 171 3.79 1.30 -13.08
C LEU A 171 2.62 1.70 -13.98
N ASN A 172 1.43 1.86 -13.41
CA ASN A 172 0.29 2.31 -14.19
C ASN A 172 -0.60 3.29 -13.41
N ARG A 173 -1.30 4.14 -14.16
CA ARG A 173 -2.19 5.17 -13.61
C ARG A 173 -3.36 4.58 -12.82
N SER A 174 -3.88 3.43 -13.23
CA SER A 174 -5.04 2.80 -12.58
C SER A 174 -4.69 2.30 -11.18
N PHE A 175 -3.47 1.76 -10.98
CA PHE A 175 -2.99 1.36 -9.67
C PHE A 175 -2.81 2.58 -8.75
N ILE A 176 -2.15 3.64 -9.22
CA ILE A 176 -1.97 4.89 -8.47
C ILE A 176 -3.34 5.49 -8.09
N ASP A 177 -4.28 5.48 -9.03
CA ASP A 177 -5.64 5.97 -8.85
C ASP A 177 -6.40 5.17 -7.79
N TRP A 178 -6.31 3.85 -7.86
CA TRP A 178 -6.92 2.94 -6.90
C TRP A 178 -6.35 3.13 -5.49
N LEU A 179 -5.05 3.32 -5.33
CA LEU A 179 -4.42 3.61 -4.04
C LEU A 179 -5.02 4.86 -3.40
N ALA A 180 -5.11 5.97 -4.13
CA ALA A 180 -5.67 7.22 -3.61
C ALA A 180 -7.15 7.08 -3.23
N LYS A 181 -7.97 6.42 -4.07
CA LYS A 181 -9.38 6.14 -3.81
C LYS A 181 -9.59 5.30 -2.56
N ASN A 182 -8.67 4.38 -2.30
CA ASN A 182 -8.73 3.49 -1.15
C ASN A 182 -7.96 4.01 0.09
N ARG A 183 -7.64 5.32 0.11
CA ARG A 183 -7.06 6.01 1.27
C ARG A 183 -5.61 5.61 1.60
N TYR A 184 -4.90 4.91 0.71
CA TYR A 184 -3.45 4.86 0.77
C TYR A 184 -2.90 6.27 0.58
N ASN A 185 -1.83 6.59 1.28
CA ASN A 185 -1.25 7.92 1.19
C ASN A 185 0.26 7.92 0.86
N ARG A 186 0.86 6.74 0.82
CA ARG A 186 2.29 6.57 0.59
C ARG A 186 2.56 5.33 -0.27
N ILE A 187 3.57 5.40 -1.12
CA ILE A 187 4.09 4.28 -1.92
C ILE A 187 5.55 4.10 -1.56
N LEU A 188 5.91 2.94 -0.99
CA LEU A 188 7.30 2.57 -0.77
C LEU A 188 7.79 1.74 -1.96
N VAL A 189 8.90 2.17 -2.54
CA VAL A 189 9.51 1.53 -3.72
C VAL A 189 11.02 1.49 -3.61
N TRP A 190 11.62 0.52 -4.26
CA TRP A 190 13.07 0.47 -4.48
C TRP A 190 13.53 1.68 -5.28
N VAL A 191 14.82 2.08 -5.14
CA VAL A 191 15.35 3.23 -5.89
C VAL A 191 15.21 3.01 -7.40
N ASN A 192 15.56 1.83 -7.89
CA ASN A 192 15.45 1.49 -9.30
C ASN A 192 14.00 1.47 -9.81
N VAL A 193 13.02 1.18 -8.96
CA VAL A 193 11.59 1.23 -9.30
C VAL A 193 11.11 2.68 -9.35
N TYR A 194 11.56 3.53 -8.44
CA TYR A 194 11.28 4.97 -8.50
C TYR A 194 11.75 5.59 -9.82
N GLU A 195 12.96 5.24 -10.29
CA GLU A 195 13.46 5.72 -11.59
C GLU A 195 12.58 5.26 -12.76
N LYS A 196 11.99 4.05 -12.67
CA LYS A 196 11.01 3.59 -13.66
C LYS A 196 9.70 4.41 -13.61
N TYR A 197 9.19 4.77 -12.43
CA TYR A 197 8.06 5.70 -12.30
C TYR A 197 8.36 7.05 -12.94
N LYS A 198 9.56 7.56 -12.72
CA LYS A 198 10.05 8.82 -13.32
C LYS A 198 10.13 8.73 -14.84
N ALA A 199 10.77 7.68 -15.36
CA ALA A 199 10.89 7.42 -16.80
C ALA A 199 9.52 7.22 -17.48
N ALA A 200 8.55 6.63 -16.79
CA ALA A 200 7.18 6.45 -17.29
C ALA A 200 6.30 7.72 -17.19
N GLY A 201 6.82 8.82 -16.66
CA GLY A 201 6.07 10.07 -16.50
C GLY A 201 4.95 10.00 -15.46
N LEU A 202 5.08 9.11 -14.46
CA LEU A 202 4.03 8.84 -13.48
C LEU A 202 4.16 9.65 -12.18
N LEU A 203 5.24 10.40 -11.98
CA LEU A 203 5.44 11.16 -10.74
C LEU A 203 4.33 12.20 -10.52
N GLU A 204 3.88 12.87 -11.59
CA GLU A 204 2.78 13.84 -11.50
C GLU A 204 1.45 13.17 -11.13
N GLU A 205 1.22 11.93 -11.59
CA GLU A 205 0.02 11.16 -11.24
C GLU A 205 -0.04 10.84 -9.74
N VAL A 206 1.11 10.57 -9.13
CA VAL A 206 1.24 10.36 -7.68
C VAL A 206 1.03 11.67 -6.93
N GLU A 207 1.72 12.75 -7.33
CA GLU A 207 1.67 14.05 -6.66
C GLU A 207 0.27 14.68 -6.69
N ARG A 208 -0.40 14.71 -7.84
CA ARG A 208 -1.71 15.37 -7.97
C ARG A 208 -2.82 14.68 -7.15
N ARG A 209 -2.64 13.40 -6.80
CA ARG A 209 -3.54 12.66 -5.90
C ARG A 209 -3.16 12.81 -4.43
N GLY A 210 -2.09 13.51 -4.13
CA GLY A 210 -1.59 13.69 -2.78
C GLY A 210 -0.81 12.49 -2.22
N LEU A 211 -0.53 11.46 -3.02
CA LEU A 211 0.35 10.38 -2.64
C LEU A 211 1.80 10.86 -2.57
N VAL A 212 2.61 10.20 -1.75
CA VAL A 212 4.04 10.47 -1.60
C VAL A 212 4.84 9.20 -1.77
N PHE A 213 6.12 9.35 -2.13
CA PHE A 213 7.06 8.24 -2.19
C PHE A 213 7.89 8.14 -0.92
N THR A 214 8.07 6.91 -0.45
CA THR A 214 9.24 6.47 0.30
C THR A 214 10.13 5.72 -0.69
N VAL A 215 11.37 6.16 -0.87
CA VAL A 215 12.28 5.60 -1.87
C VAL A 215 13.49 4.97 -1.19
N GLY A 216 13.79 3.75 -1.55
CA GLY A 216 14.90 2.98 -1.00
C GLY A 216 14.56 1.50 -0.92
N HIS A 217 14.72 0.86 0.19
CA HIS A 217 14.64 -0.58 0.40
C HIS A 217 16.04 -1.21 0.44
N HIS A 218 16.18 -2.49 0.14
CA HIS A 218 17.46 -3.20 0.18
C HIS A 218 18.46 -2.77 -0.90
N ASP A 219 18.04 -1.96 -1.89
CA ASP A 219 18.95 -1.37 -2.89
C ASP A 219 19.46 0.04 -2.52
N ALA A 220 19.01 0.62 -1.42
CA ALA A 220 19.38 1.97 -1.03
C ALA A 220 20.89 2.10 -0.78
N ILE A 221 21.49 1.21 0.01
CA ILE A 221 22.94 1.26 0.30
C ILE A 221 23.77 1.08 -0.97
N PRO A 222 23.54 0.04 -1.82
CA PRO A 222 24.25 -0.09 -3.08
C PRO A 222 24.08 1.11 -4.04
N THR A 223 22.95 1.81 -3.94
CA THR A 223 22.69 2.98 -4.78
C THR A 223 23.40 4.22 -4.27
N PHE A 224 23.27 4.53 -2.96
CA PHE A 224 23.79 5.79 -2.40
C PHE A 224 25.26 5.74 -1.99
N LEU A 225 25.83 4.55 -1.80
CA LEU A 225 27.27 4.35 -1.61
C LEU A 225 27.76 3.17 -2.46
N PRO A 226 27.80 3.34 -3.80
CA PRO A 226 28.09 2.24 -4.72
C PRO A 226 29.54 1.83 -4.67
N GLN A 227 29.82 0.54 -4.71
CA GLN A 227 31.19 0.03 -4.75
C GLN A 227 31.90 0.30 -6.09
N LYS A 228 31.17 0.21 -7.20
CA LYS A 228 31.69 0.34 -8.58
C LYS A 228 31.25 1.62 -9.29
N GLY A 229 30.67 2.55 -8.54
CA GLY A 229 30.05 3.73 -9.12
C GLY A 229 28.72 3.42 -9.83
N ASN A 230 27.93 4.46 -10.05
CA ASN A 230 26.67 4.43 -10.82
C ASN A 230 26.46 5.79 -11.50
N GLU A 231 25.32 5.97 -12.16
CA GLU A 231 24.99 7.22 -12.87
C GLU A 231 24.93 8.47 -11.99
N TYR A 232 24.57 8.35 -10.70
CA TYR A 232 24.52 9.44 -9.73
C TYR A 232 25.85 9.67 -9.02
N PHE A 233 26.59 8.58 -8.76
CA PHE A 233 27.81 8.55 -7.96
C PHE A 233 28.86 7.75 -8.71
N PRO A 234 29.65 8.40 -9.61
CA PRO A 234 30.61 7.70 -10.48
C PRO A 234 31.86 7.21 -9.75
N GLU A 235 32.05 7.56 -8.49
CA GLU A 235 33.20 7.13 -7.70
C GLU A 235 33.15 5.63 -7.39
N HIS A 236 34.28 4.96 -7.57
CA HIS A 236 34.47 3.55 -7.23
C HIS A 236 34.89 3.44 -5.76
N TYR A 237 33.96 3.68 -4.82
CA TYR A 237 34.26 3.75 -3.39
C TYR A 237 34.95 2.49 -2.84
N TYR A 238 34.74 1.31 -3.41
CA TYR A 238 35.43 0.11 -2.95
C TYR A 238 36.93 0.12 -3.25
N GLU A 239 37.36 0.78 -4.30
CA GLU A 239 38.76 0.94 -4.69
C GLU A 239 39.43 2.10 -3.94
N THR A 240 38.69 3.22 -3.80
CA THR A 240 39.23 4.46 -3.21
C THR A 240 39.12 4.50 -1.70
N HIS A 241 38.05 3.90 -1.12
CA HIS A 241 37.69 3.92 0.28
C HIS A 241 37.16 2.56 0.78
N PRO A 242 37.97 1.48 0.68
CA PRO A 242 37.52 0.15 1.12
C PRO A 242 37.14 0.13 2.63
N GLU A 243 37.70 1.05 3.44
CA GLU A 243 37.39 1.19 4.87
C GLU A 243 35.92 1.66 5.14
N TYR A 244 35.18 2.10 4.14
CA TYR A 244 33.76 2.44 4.30
C TYR A 244 32.89 1.19 4.46
N TYR A 245 33.34 0.06 3.92
CA TYR A 245 32.61 -1.20 3.98
C TYR A 245 33.04 -2.03 5.18
N LYS A 246 32.15 -2.85 5.71
CA LYS A 246 32.43 -3.64 6.92
C LYS A 246 33.63 -4.55 6.73
N LEU A 247 34.46 -4.61 7.75
CA LEU A 247 35.58 -5.57 7.85
C LEU A 247 35.02 -6.95 8.24
N GLN A 248 35.35 -7.97 7.49
CA GLN A 248 34.97 -9.36 7.73
C GLN A 248 36.00 -10.07 8.63
N GLU A 249 35.64 -11.21 9.20
CA GLU A 249 36.53 -11.99 10.10
C GLU A 249 37.82 -12.44 9.44
N ASP A 250 37.80 -12.67 8.13
CA ASP A 250 38.99 -13.06 7.35
C ASP A 250 39.90 -11.87 6.98
N GLY A 251 39.56 -10.67 7.43
CA GLY A 251 40.32 -9.45 7.17
C GLY A 251 39.99 -8.79 5.81
N THR A 252 39.07 -9.33 5.04
CA THR A 252 38.59 -8.71 3.78
C THR A 252 37.52 -7.67 4.06
N ARG A 253 37.27 -6.79 3.09
CA ARG A 253 36.14 -5.88 3.11
C ARG A 253 34.95 -6.50 2.40
N PHE A 254 33.73 -6.23 2.92
CA PHE A 254 32.50 -6.78 2.34
C PHE A 254 32.26 -6.26 0.92
N GLU A 255 32.05 -7.16 -0.03
CA GLU A 255 31.73 -6.85 -1.41
C GLU A 255 30.25 -7.15 -1.72
N PHE A 256 29.59 -6.25 -2.44
CA PHE A 256 28.23 -6.45 -2.90
C PHE A 256 28.18 -7.49 -4.01
N VAL A 257 27.56 -8.62 -3.76
CA VAL A 257 27.34 -9.66 -4.77
C VAL A 257 25.89 -9.59 -5.28
N ASN A 258 24.97 -9.23 -4.37
CA ASN A 258 23.54 -9.08 -4.63
C ASN A 258 22.92 -8.17 -3.55
N HIS A 259 21.61 -8.24 -3.33
CA HIS A 259 20.93 -7.46 -2.29
C HIS A 259 21.04 -8.04 -0.87
N PHE A 260 21.81 -9.12 -0.66
CA PHE A 260 22.03 -9.73 0.65
C PHE A 260 23.30 -9.20 1.32
N GLY A 261 23.26 -8.90 2.61
CA GLY A 261 24.43 -8.43 3.32
C GLY A 261 24.19 -7.78 4.67
N SER A 262 22.96 -7.74 5.18
CA SER A 262 22.58 -7.01 6.39
C SER A 262 23.08 -5.56 6.35
N TRP A 263 23.64 -5.01 7.40
CA TRP A 263 24.25 -3.68 7.36
C TRP A 263 25.70 -3.77 6.84
N PRO A 264 25.99 -3.34 5.60
CA PRO A 264 27.24 -3.66 4.93
C PRO A 264 28.36 -2.63 5.18
N LEU A 265 28.10 -1.59 5.98
CA LEU A 265 28.99 -0.46 6.15
C LEU A 265 29.73 -0.51 7.50
N CYS A 266 30.89 0.16 7.58
CA CYS A 266 31.63 0.39 8.79
C CYS A 266 31.02 1.58 9.56
N SER A 267 30.04 1.33 10.43
CA SER A 267 29.22 2.35 11.10
C SER A 267 30.04 3.35 11.92
N ARG A 268 31.16 2.90 12.53
CA ARG A 268 31.99 3.73 13.40
C ARG A 268 33.10 4.48 12.65
N ASN A 269 33.21 4.33 11.35
CA ASN A 269 34.00 5.23 10.54
C ASN A 269 33.19 6.53 10.33
N PRO A 270 33.67 7.70 10.87
CA PRO A 270 32.89 8.94 10.86
C PRO A 270 32.64 9.52 9.45
N GLU A 271 33.44 9.12 8.45
CA GLU A 271 33.24 9.55 7.06
C GLU A 271 32.07 8.83 6.39
N VAL A 272 31.73 7.61 6.83
CA VAL A 272 30.65 6.82 6.21
C VAL A 272 29.28 7.52 6.30
N PRO A 273 28.75 7.89 7.48
CA PRO A 273 27.46 8.58 7.54
C PRO A 273 27.51 9.97 6.88
N LYS A 274 28.68 10.61 6.84
CA LYS A 274 28.83 11.90 6.16
C LYS A 274 28.71 11.76 4.64
N VAL A 275 29.53 10.89 4.03
CA VAL A 275 29.50 10.69 2.56
C VAL A 275 28.15 10.17 2.11
N LEU A 276 27.57 9.23 2.87
CA LEU A 276 26.25 8.70 2.57
C LEU A 276 25.17 9.80 2.66
N ALA A 277 25.22 10.67 3.68
CA ALA A 277 24.29 11.81 3.77
C ALA A 277 24.47 12.80 2.62
N ASP A 278 25.71 13.13 2.25
CA ASP A 278 26.01 14.04 1.14
C ASP A 278 25.47 13.48 -0.19
N ASN A 279 25.63 12.18 -0.43
CA ASN A 279 25.09 11.50 -1.61
C ASN A 279 23.55 11.48 -1.62
N ILE A 280 22.92 11.18 -0.50
CA ILE A 280 21.45 11.22 -0.36
C ILE A 280 20.93 12.65 -0.58
N ILE A 281 21.57 13.65 0.00
CA ILE A 281 21.22 15.05 -0.19
C ILE A 281 21.29 15.43 -1.68
N HIS A 282 22.37 15.06 -2.35
CA HIS A 282 22.51 15.30 -3.78
C HIS A 282 21.37 14.64 -4.59
N TRP A 283 21.03 13.40 -4.26
CA TRP A 283 19.93 12.69 -4.94
C TRP A 283 18.56 13.31 -4.67
N ILE A 284 18.29 13.77 -3.43
CA ILE A 284 17.05 14.48 -3.07
C ILE A 284 16.91 15.78 -3.86
N GLU A 285 18.01 16.51 -4.07
CA GLU A 285 18.00 17.76 -4.86
C GLU A 285 17.57 17.52 -6.32
N LEU A 286 17.87 16.34 -6.85
CA LEU A 286 17.42 15.90 -8.18
C LEU A 286 15.99 15.35 -8.18
N ASN A 287 15.46 14.99 -7.01
CA ASN A 287 14.17 14.31 -6.84
C ASN A 287 13.29 14.96 -5.74
N PRO A 288 12.90 16.23 -5.89
CA PRO A 288 12.27 17.03 -4.84
C PRO A 288 10.86 16.57 -4.43
N THR A 289 10.27 15.59 -5.13
CA THR A 289 8.98 15.00 -4.80
C THR A 289 9.06 13.90 -3.74
N VAL A 290 10.27 13.46 -3.40
CA VAL A 290 10.52 12.44 -2.37
C VAL A 290 10.62 13.12 -1.01
N ASP A 291 9.94 12.59 0.00
CA ASP A 291 9.99 13.11 1.38
C ASP A 291 10.55 12.10 2.38
N THR A 292 10.77 10.86 1.98
CA THR A 292 11.29 9.81 2.84
C THR A 292 12.25 8.90 2.07
N ILE A 293 13.42 8.67 2.64
CA ILE A 293 14.41 7.72 2.14
C ILE A 293 14.39 6.48 3.04
N ALA A 294 14.01 5.32 2.47
CA ALA A 294 14.11 4.03 3.14
C ALA A 294 15.56 3.51 3.05
N LEU A 295 16.37 3.93 4.00
CA LEU A 295 17.76 3.50 4.07
C LEU A 295 17.85 2.18 4.84
N TRP A 296 17.24 1.16 4.26
CA TRP A 296 17.19 -0.15 4.85
C TRP A 296 18.51 -0.92 4.69
N PRO A 297 18.83 -1.84 5.62
CA PRO A 297 19.96 -2.74 5.43
C PRO A 297 19.68 -3.63 4.21
N MET A 298 20.73 -4.18 3.64
CA MET A 298 20.59 -5.25 2.65
C MET A 298 19.92 -6.46 3.33
N ASP A 299 19.23 -7.28 2.58
CA ASP A 299 18.52 -8.44 3.14
C ASP A 299 19.47 -9.47 3.77
N GLY A 300 18.90 -10.36 4.59
CA GLY A 300 19.59 -11.49 5.20
C GLY A 300 20.31 -11.20 6.50
N LYS A 301 21.07 -12.20 6.98
CA LYS A 301 21.82 -12.18 8.23
C LYS A 301 23.31 -12.30 7.92
N GLN A 302 24.08 -11.31 8.30
CA GLN A 302 25.52 -11.29 8.14
C GLN A 302 26.18 -10.75 9.41
N PRO A 303 27.37 -11.22 9.80
CA PRO A 303 28.08 -10.70 10.94
C PRO A 303 28.30 -9.19 10.86
N THR A 304 28.36 -8.52 12.00
CA THR A 304 28.72 -7.09 12.10
C THR A 304 30.15 -6.82 11.61
N CYS A 305 30.50 -5.55 11.47
CA CYS A 305 31.85 -5.15 11.11
C CYS A 305 32.85 -5.51 12.21
N CYS A 306 33.92 -6.24 11.88
CA CYS A 306 34.95 -6.71 12.79
C CYS A 306 36.07 -5.68 13.04
N CYS A 307 35.93 -4.41 12.62
CA CYS A 307 36.94 -3.39 12.93
C CYS A 307 36.98 -3.08 14.42
N PRO A 308 38.12 -2.57 14.95
CA PRO A 308 38.31 -2.35 16.40
C PRO A 308 37.23 -1.47 17.06
N GLU A 309 36.66 -0.53 16.33
CA GLU A 309 35.62 0.36 16.87
C GLU A 309 34.24 -0.28 16.83
N CYS A 310 33.85 -0.89 15.72
CA CYS A 310 32.55 -1.55 15.62
C CYS A 310 32.41 -2.76 16.53
N SER A 311 33.52 -3.51 16.77
CA SER A 311 33.50 -4.71 17.62
C SER A 311 33.24 -4.42 19.12
N LYS A 312 33.30 -3.15 19.54
CA LYS A 312 32.93 -2.73 20.89
C LYS A 312 31.42 -2.66 21.13
N HIS A 313 30.63 -2.78 20.09
CA HIS A 313 29.20 -2.55 20.08
C HIS A 313 28.46 -3.70 19.36
N SER A 314 27.21 -3.92 19.72
CA SER A 314 26.34 -4.86 18.99
C SER A 314 26.04 -4.38 17.57
N GLU A 315 25.53 -5.28 16.74
CA GLU A 315 25.15 -4.96 15.36
C GLU A 315 24.09 -3.85 15.32
N ILE A 316 23.06 -3.96 16.16
CA ILE A 316 21.98 -2.97 16.22
C ILE A 316 22.48 -1.60 16.71
N GLU A 317 23.37 -1.54 17.71
CA GLU A 317 23.94 -0.28 18.18
C GLU A 317 24.78 0.40 17.09
N ASN A 318 25.52 -0.37 16.31
CA ASN A 318 26.29 0.13 15.17
C ASN A 318 25.37 0.66 14.06
N TYR A 319 24.31 -0.08 13.76
CA TYR A 319 23.31 0.30 12.75
C TYR A 319 22.60 1.61 13.15
N VAL A 320 22.04 1.65 14.35
CA VAL A 320 21.33 2.83 14.87
C VAL A 320 22.24 4.06 14.93
N TYR A 321 23.49 3.90 15.36
CA TYR A 321 24.46 4.99 15.37
C TYR A 321 24.65 5.61 13.98
N ALA A 322 24.86 4.78 12.96
CA ALA A 322 25.05 5.27 11.60
C ALA A 322 23.79 5.97 11.05
N GLN A 323 22.62 5.42 11.31
CA GLN A 323 21.34 6.01 10.91
C GLN A 323 21.08 7.36 11.60
N ASN A 324 21.39 7.44 12.90
CA ASN A 324 21.16 8.66 13.67
C ASN A 324 22.11 9.80 13.21
N GLU A 325 23.42 9.51 13.02
CA GLU A 325 24.38 10.48 12.50
C GLU A 325 24.00 10.98 11.09
N LEU A 326 23.51 10.08 10.24
CA LEU A 326 23.03 10.41 8.91
C LEU A 326 21.77 11.28 8.97
N ALA A 327 20.79 10.88 9.76
CA ALA A 327 19.52 11.61 9.92
C ALA A 327 19.75 13.03 10.42
N LYS A 328 20.65 13.20 11.39
CA LYS A 328 21.07 14.51 11.89
C LYS A 328 21.59 15.41 10.77
N ARG A 329 22.54 14.92 9.96
CA ARG A 329 23.14 15.68 8.85
C ARG A 329 22.13 16.07 7.78
N ILE A 330 21.22 15.15 7.41
CA ILE A 330 20.16 15.44 6.45
C ILE A 330 19.17 16.44 7.05
N GLY A 331 18.79 16.28 8.33
CA GLY A 331 17.87 17.16 9.02
C GLY A 331 18.35 18.60 9.18
N GLU A 332 19.66 18.84 9.30
CA GLU A 332 20.27 20.18 9.33
C GLU A 332 19.97 20.96 8.05
N LYS A 333 19.90 20.30 6.90
CA LYS A 333 19.64 20.93 5.58
C LYS A 333 18.18 20.80 5.16
N TYR A 334 17.57 19.64 5.42
CA TYR A 334 16.22 19.28 5.00
C TYR A 334 15.41 18.70 6.18
N PRO A 335 14.91 19.54 7.10
CA PRO A 335 14.25 19.09 8.34
C PRO A 335 12.95 18.30 8.09
N ASN A 336 12.35 18.44 6.90
CA ASN A 336 11.13 17.72 6.51
C ASN A 336 11.39 16.36 5.85
N ILE A 337 12.64 16.05 5.51
CA ILE A 337 12.99 14.73 4.96
C ILE A 337 13.11 13.72 6.09
N LYS A 338 12.41 12.62 5.92
CA LYS A 338 12.48 11.47 6.83
C LYS A 338 13.48 10.44 6.35
N ILE A 339 14.15 9.80 7.29
CA ILE A 339 14.97 8.62 7.05
C ILE A 339 14.23 7.44 7.67
N ASP A 340 13.81 6.52 6.83
CA ASP A 340 13.11 5.30 7.24
C ASP A 340 14.12 4.20 7.51
N MET A 341 14.15 3.76 8.76
CA MET A 341 15.05 2.72 9.27
C MET A 341 14.25 1.43 9.51
N LEU A 342 14.67 0.34 8.91
CA LEU A 342 14.04 -0.96 9.09
C LEU A 342 14.51 -1.65 10.38
N ALA A 343 13.60 -1.93 11.29
CA ALA A 343 13.83 -2.83 12.41
C ALA A 343 13.47 -4.26 12.00
N TYR A 344 14.49 -5.06 11.65
CA TYR A 344 14.31 -6.34 10.98
C TYR A 344 15.40 -7.36 11.34
N SER A 345 15.06 -8.62 11.47
CA SER A 345 16.00 -9.73 11.64
C SER A 345 16.94 -9.54 12.85
N THR A 346 18.26 -9.51 12.68
CA THR A 346 19.26 -9.25 13.74
C THR A 346 19.23 -7.80 14.23
N LEU A 347 18.63 -6.88 13.48
CA LEU A 347 18.47 -5.45 13.77
C LEU A 347 17.08 -5.12 14.34
N PHE A 348 16.33 -6.12 14.81
CA PHE A 348 14.93 -5.96 15.21
C PHE A 348 14.76 -5.27 16.57
N ASN A 349 15.53 -5.71 17.58
CA ASN A 349 15.32 -5.28 18.96
C ASN A 349 15.82 -3.86 19.22
N CYS A 350 14.94 -3.01 19.74
CA CYS A 350 15.31 -1.66 20.16
C CYS A 350 16.31 -1.70 21.32
N PRO A 351 17.48 -1.04 21.23
CA PRO A 351 18.39 -0.86 22.35
C PRO A 351 17.73 -0.10 23.51
N ASP A 352 18.21 -0.34 24.73
CA ASP A 352 17.76 0.42 25.90
C ASP A 352 18.33 1.86 25.86
N ASP A 353 17.60 2.80 26.45
CA ASP A 353 17.99 4.22 26.61
C ASP A 353 18.37 4.95 25.32
N LEU A 354 17.79 4.51 24.20
CA LEU A 354 18.04 5.08 22.89
C LEU A 354 17.30 6.42 22.70
N ILE A 355 18.01 7.40 22.14
CA ILE A 355 17.42 8.67 21.65
C ILE A 355 17.73 8.79 20.17
N LEU A 356 16.69 8.98 19.37
CA LEU A 356 16.77 9.11 17.92
C LEU A 356 16.53 10.56 17.47
N GLU A 357 17.10 10.92 16.34
CA GLU A 357 16.80 12.18 15.67
C GLU A 357 15.31 12.23 15.26
N PRO A 358 14.65 13.40 15.36
CA PRO A 358 13.20 13.52 15.15
C PRO A 358 12.75 13.25 13.71
N ASN A 359 13.68 13.24 12.76
CA ASN A 359 13.43 12.88 11.37
C ASN A 359 13.67 11.40 11.04
N LEU A 360 14.04 10.58 12.03
CA LEU A 360 14.05 9.13 11.90
C LEU A 360 12.61 8.57 11.99
N PHE A 361 12.35 7.60 11.15
CA PHE A 361 11.13 6.86 11.05
C PHE A 361 11.47 5.38 11.16
N ILE A 362 10.78 4.63 11.99
CA ILE A 362 11.04 3.21 12.21
C ILE A 362 9.95 2.37 11.54
N ASP A 363 10.35 1.52 10.63
CA ASP A 363 9.50 0.49 10.05
C ASP A 363 9.83 -0.86 10.71
N GLU A 364 8.95 -1.35 11.59
CA GLU A 364 9.17 -2.60 12.31
C GLU A 364 8.63 -3.78 11.51
N ALA A 365 9.54 -4.53 10.91
CA ALA A 365 9.22 -5.68 10.09
C ALA A 365 9.34 -7.00 10.86
N VAL A 366 8.21 -7.61 11.10
CA VAL A 366 8.12 -8.89 11.79
C VAL A 366 8.18 -10.02 10.79
N THR A 367 9.27 -10.78 10.75
CA THR A 367 9.43 -11.84 9.76
C THR A 367 8.39 -12.95 9.89
N SER A 368 8.07 -13.61 8.78
CA SER A 368 7.15 -14.74 8.74
C SER A 368 7.55 -15.90 9.66
N ALA A 369 8.85 -16.06 9.97
CA ALA A 369 9.33 -17.07 10.92
C ALA A 369 8.94 -16.69 12.35
N GLU A 370 9.01 -15.44 12.69
CA GLU A 370 8.63 -14.89 13.99
C GLU A 370 7.11 -14.87 14.14
N LEU A 371 6.36 -14.56 13.10
CA LEU A 371 4.90 -14.69 13.07
C LEU A 371 4.44 -16.12 13.33
N ARG A 372 5.17 -17.15 12.86
CA ARG A 372 4.86 -18.57 13.14
C ARG A 372 4.97 -18.91 14.63
N ILE A 373 5.97 -18.37 15.30
CA ILE A 373 6.20 -18.64 16.72
C ILE A 373 5.10 -18.03 17.59
N ARG A 374 4.47 -16.96 17.11
CA ARG A 374 3.46 -16.19 17.82
C ARG A 374 2.05 -16.70 17.71
N SER A 375 1.78 -17.54 16.74
CA SER A 375 0.44 -18.04 16.43
C SER A 375 -0.21 -18.83 17.58
N VAL A 376 0.37 -18.84 18.75
CA VAL A 376 -0.13 -19.58 19.89
C VAL A 376 -0.96 -18.68 20.81
N GLY A 377 -2.25 -18.71 20.58
CA GLY A 377 -3.17 -18.52 21.68
C GLY A 377 -3.48 -17.09 22.10
N LYS A 378 -3.80 -16.19 21.15
CA LYS A 378 -4.45 -14.94 21.53
C LYS A 378 -5.96 -15.02 21.34
N PRO A 379 -6.75 -14.63 22.36
CA PRO A 379 -8.20 -14.73 22.31
C PRO A 379 -8.87 -13.83 21.26
N ASP A 380 -8.15 -12.80 20.78
CA ASP A 380 -8.64 -11.82 19.81
C ASP A 380 -8.14 -12.07 18.38
N GLY A 381 -7.39 -13.15 18.14
CA GLY A 381 -6.83 -13.46 16.83
C GLY A 381 -5.69 -12.56 16.38
N SER A 382 -5.39 -11.46 17.10
CA SER A 382 -4.32 -10.54 16.78
C SER A 382 -2.94 -11.15 17.01
N CYS A 383 -2.05 -11.04 16.02
CA CYS A 383 -0.67 -11.51 16.15
C CYS A 383 0.26 -10.48 16.80
N LEU A 384 -0.16 -9.25 17.02
CA LEU A 384 0.69 -8.18 17.50
C LEU A 384 0.31 -7.66 18.89
N ILE A 385 -0.98 -7.50 19.20
CA ILE A 385 -1.47 -6.86 20.42
C ILE A 385 -1.01 -7.61 21.68
N GLY A 386 -0.34 -6.89 22.60
CA GLY A 386 0.15 -7.41 23.88
C GLY A 386 1.22 -8.50 23.75
N THR A 387 1.99 -8.51 22.69
CA THR A 387 3.12 -9.42 22.45
C THR A 387 4.46 -8.72 22.76
N PRO A 388 5.58 -9.47 22.87
CA PRO A 388 6.91 -8.88 22.96
C PRO A 388 7.26 -7.93 21.79
N TYR A 389 6.52 -7.99 20.72
CA TYR A 389 6.72 -7.15 19.53
C TYR A 389 6.00 -5.82 19.64
N GLU A 390 4.79 -5.79 20.15
CA GLU A 390 4.19 -4.52 20.56
C GLU A 390 5.06 -3.83 21.61
N GLU A 391 5.62 -4.59 22.56
CA GLU A 391 6.56 -4.06 23.54
C GLU A 391 7.81 -3.47 22.89
N ASN A 392 8.38 -4.15 21.90
CA ASN A 392 9.55 -3.65 21.15
C ASN A 392 9.19 -2.41 20.34
N LEU A 393 8.06 -2.41 19.65
CA LEU A 393 7.53 -1.27 18.91
C LEU A 393 7.34 -0.03 19.81
N LEU A 394 6.81 -0.25 21.02
CA LEU A 394 6.65 0.83 22.01
C LEU A 394 7.99 1.31 22.58
N LYS A 395 9.03 0.47 22.63
CA LYS A 395 10.40 0.91 22.94
C LYS A 395 10.94 1.83 21.84
N TRP A 396 10.80 1.45 20.56
CA TRP A 396 11.17 2.31 19.43
C TRP A 396 10.43 3.64 19.49
N LYS A 397 9.14 3.66 19.79
CA LYS A 397 8.39 4.90 19.94
C LYS A 397 8.95 5.80 21.06
N LYS A 398 9.37 5.24 22.19
CA LYS A 398 9.96 6.00 23.30
C LYS A 398 11.29 6.66 22.94
N SER A 399 11.99 6.17 21.91
CA SER A 399 13.23 6.77 21.43
C SER A 399 13.05 8.12 20.71
N GLY A 400 11.80 8.53 20.44
CA GLY A 400 11.46 9.81 19.80
C GLY A 400 11.11 9.72 18.33
N ALA A 401 11.28 8.56 17.68
CA ALA A 401 10.94 8.36 16.28
C ALA A 401 9.44 8.13 16.04
N SER A 402 8.96 8.41 14.83
CA SER A 402 7.70 7.88 14.32
C SER A 402 7.87 6.40 14.03
N VAL A 403 6.89 5.57 14.40
CA VAL A 403 6.98 4.12 14.28
C VAL A 403 5.76 3.58 13.55
N VAL A 404 5.99 2.63 12.66
CA VAL A 404 4.94 1.92 11.91
C VAL A 404 5.21 0.42 11.91
N TYR A 405 4.16 -0.34 11.60
CA TYR A 405 4.27 -1.76 11.32
C TYR A 405 4.56 -2.00 9.84
N TYR A 406 5.45 -2.95 9.55
CA TYR A 406 5.56 -3.58 8.24
C TYR A 406 4.76 -4.88 8.24
N GLU A 407 3.69 -4.93 7.46
CA GLU A 407 2.77 -6.05 7.46
C GLU A 407 3.04 -7.04 6.33
N TYR A 408 3.17 -8.30 6.72
CA TYR A 408 3.43 -9.40 5.79
C TYR A 408 2.19 -10.25 5.48
N TYR A 409 1.07 -10.09 6.17
CA TYR A 409 -0.06 -11.02 6.00
C TYR A 409 -0.56 -11.14 4.57
N MET A 410 -0.50 -10.05 3.81
CA MET A 410 -0.98 -9.99 2.44
C MET A 410 0.14 -10.21 1.42
N GLY A 411 1.37 -10.37 1.88
CA GLY A 411 2.51 -10.68 1.03
C GLY A 411 2.64 -12.18 0.75
N THR A 412 3.33 -12.53 -0.32
CA THR A 412 3.61 -13.92 -0.72
C THR A 412 4.24 -14.75 0.39
N HIS A 413 5.09 -14.12 1.21
CA HIS A 413 5.77 -14.77 2.32
C HIS A 413 4.82 -15.27 3.40
N SER A 414 3.71 -14.60 3.62
CA SER A 414 2.75 -14.92 4.67
C SER A 414 1.59 -15.76 4.19
N CYS A 415 0.92 -15.35 3.11
CA CYS A 415 -0.26 -16.06 2.62
C CYS A 415 0.04 -17.07 1.52
N ARG A 416 1.26 -17.10 0.98
CA ARG A 416 1.63 -17.93 -0.19
C ARG A 416 0.62 -17.84 -1.32
N GLN A 417 0.09 -16.63 -1.55
CA GLN A 417 -0.92 -16.33 -2.56
C GLN A 417 -2.27 -17.01 -2.35
N ARG A 418 -2.50 -17.64 -1.19
CA ARG A 418 -3.82 -18.19 -0.87
C ARG A 418 -4.79 -17.08 -0.50
N TYR A 419 -6.05 -17.31 -0.75
CA TYR A 419 -7.12 -16.53 -0.17
C TYR A 419 -7.06 -16.65 1.35
N MET A 420 -6.85 -15.53 2.01
CA MET A 420 -6.74 -15.46 3.47
C MET A 420 -7.41 -14.17 3.94
N PRO A 421 -8.69 -14.21 4.31
CA PRO A 421 -9.37 -13.05 4.87
C PRO A 421 -8.69 -12.63 6.18
N ALA A 422 -8.46 -11.34 6.33
CA ALA A 422 -7.80 -10.74 7.48
C ALA A 422 -8.35 -9.34 7.80
N ALA A 423 -9.51 -8.98 7.28
CA ALA A 423 -10.03 -7.62 7.41
C ALA A 423 -10.44 -7.28 8.84
N ASP A 424 -10.93 -8.25 9.62
CA ASP A 424 -11.24 -8.13 11.05
C ASP A 424 -9.99 -7.90 11.90
N GLU A 425 -8.93 -8.66 11.63
CA GLU A 425 -7.64 -8.50 12.32
C GLU A 425 -6.98 -7.16 11.98
N LEU A 426 -7.00 -6.75 10.72
CA LEU A 426 -6.53 -5.44 10.29
C LEU A 426 -7.25 -4.31 11.05
N GLN A 427 -8.56 -4.42 11.24
CA GLN A 427 -9.32 -3.43 12.01
C GLN A 427 -8.85 -3.36 13.46
N SER A 428 -8.61 -4.51 14.08
CA SER A 428 -8.12 -4.60 15.46
C SER A 428 -6.74 -3.96 15.61
N ILE A 429 -5.83 -4.21 14.67
CA ILE A 429 -4.48 -3.64 14.64
C ILE A 429 -4.52 -2.12 14.45
N TRP A 430 -5.34 -1.61 13.52
CA TRP A 430 -5.46 -0.20 13.29
C TRP A 430 -6.03 0.56 14.51
N LYS A 431 -7.06 0.01 15.17
CA LYS A 431 -7.58 0.55 16.42
C LYS A 431 -6.51 0.58 17.49
N ARG A 432 -5.79 -0.53 17.67
CA ARG A 432 -4.71 -0.61 18.65
C ARG A 432 -3.58 0.38 18.36
N SER A 433 -3.21 0.55 17.09
CA SER A 433 -2.21 1.54 16.67
C SER A 433 -2.61 2.95 17.11
N THR A 434 -3.87 3.32 16.90
CA THR A 434 -4.42 4.60 17.37
C THR A 434 -4.35 4.74 18.88
N GLU A 435 -4.77 3.72 19.65
CA GLU A 435 -4.76 3.72 21.11
C GLU A 435 -3.35 3.92 21.69
N VAL A 436 -2.37 3.23 21.16
CA VAL A 436 -0.99 3.28 21.65
C VAL A 436 -0.14 4.37 20.97
N GLY A 437 -0.71 5.07 19.98
CA GLY A 437 -0.10 6.17 19.26
C GLY A 437 1.05 5.72 18.35
N ILE A 438 0.93 4.56 17.70
CA ILE A 438 1.74 4.17 16.56
C ILE A 438 1.26 4.96 15.34
N SER A 439 2.20 5.36 14.50
CA SER A 439 1.90 6.31 13.41
C SER A 439 1.18 5.69 12.22
N GLY A 440 1.17 4.35 12.10
CA GLY A 440 0.51 3.68 11.00
C GLY A 440 1.09 2.32 10.64
N SER A 441 0.86 1.90 9.41
CA SER A 441 1.35 0.63 8.87
C SER A 441 1.60 0.70 7.36
N GLY A 442 2.45 -0.21 6.89
CA GLY A 442 2.66 -0.52 5.49
C GLY A 442 2.36 -1.99 5.18
N THR A 443 1.84 -2.27 4.00
CA THR A 443 1.60 -3.64 3.56
C THR A 443 2.18 -3.91 2.19
N GLN A 444 2.74 -5.11 2.01
CA GLN A 444 3.17 -5.57 0.70
C GLN A 444 1.97 -5.71 -0.23
N ILE A 445 2.05 -5.09 -1.41
CA ILE A 445 1.08 -5.27 -2.49
C ILE A 445 1.80 -5.92 -3.66
N GLU A 446 1.48 -7.18 -3.88
CA GLU A 446 2.05 -7.98 -4.95
C GLU A 446 0.99 -8.30 -5.99
N TYR A 447 1.34 -8.13 -7.24
CA TYR A 447 0.44 -8.29 -8.38
C TYR A 447 -0.26 -9.66 -8.42
N TRP A 448 0.49 -10.74 -8.22
CA TRP A 448 0.00 -12.12 -8.35
C TRP A 448 -0.93 -12.55 -7.21
N ASN A 449 -0.90 -11.86 -6.07
CA ASN A 449 -1.80 -12.16 -4.95
C ASN A 449 -2.90 -11.10 -4.78
N PHE A 450 -3.00 -10.12 -5.68
CA PHE A 450 -3.93 -9.01 -5.55
C PHE A 450 -5.38 -9.50 -5.41
N TRP A 451 -5.85 -10.34 -6.32
CA TRP A 451 -7.21 -10.87 -6.26
C TRP A 451 -7.43 -11.84 -5.10
N ASN A 452 -6.41 -12.57 -4.67
CA ASN A 452 -6.50 -13.46 -3.51
C ASN A 452 -6.69 -12.69 -2.20
N ASN A 453 -6.19 -11.47 -2.14
CA ASN A 453 -6.24 -10.61 -0.98
C ASN A 453 -6.95 -9.27 -1.25
N ILE A 454 -7.72 -9.18 -2.31
CA ILE A 454 -8.31 -7.92 -2.79
C ILE A 454 -9.14 -7.21 -1.72
N PHE A 455 -9.94 -7.95 -0.93
CA PHE A 455 -10.73 -7.38 0.14
C PHE A 455 -9.86 -6.88 1.29
N ASN A 456 -8.80 -7.59 1.65
CA ASN A 456 -7.82 -7.14 2.63
C ASN A 456 -7.13 -5.84 2.18
N PHE A 457 -6.65 -5.79 0.93
CA PHE A 457 -6.04 -4.59 0.36
C PHE A 457 -7.02 -3.42 0.29
N TYR A 458 -8.28 -3.69 -0.06
CA TYR A 458 -9.34 -2.70 -0.06
C TYR A 458 -9.59 -2.13 1.35
N CYS A 459 -9.64 -3.00 2.38
CA CYS A 459 -9.89 -2.60 3.76
C CYS A 459 -8.68 -1.91 4.39
N PHE A 460 -7.45 -2.31 4.08
CA PHE A 460 -6.24 -1.92 4.78
C PHE A 460 -6.17 -0.41 5.07
N ALA A 461 -6.03 0.40 4.05
CA ALA A 461 -5.84 1.84 4.25
C ALA A 461 -7.14 2.59 4.56
N ARG A 462 -8.31 2.04 4.18
CA ARG A 462 -9.63 2.59 4.56
C ARG A 462 -9.85 2.50 6.06
N THR A 463 -9.56 1.35 6.64
CA THR A 463 -9.64 1.13 8.09
C THR A 463 -8.59 1.95 8.84
N GLY A 464 -7.37 2.07 8.31
CA GLY A 464 -6.35 2.94 8.88
C GLY A 464 -6.70 4.43 8.82
N TYR A 465 -7.47 4.86 7.82
CA TYR A 465 -7.99 6.21 7.72
C TYR A 465 -9.12 6.48 8.71
N ASP A 466 -10.03 5.52 8.89
CA ASP A 466 -11.21 5.61 9.75
C ASP A 466 -11.44 4.28 10.48
N THR A 467 -10.87 4.16 11.68
CA THR A 467 -10.90 2.93 12.49
C THR A 467 -12.30 2.59 13.02
N GLU A 468 -13.21 3.56 13.03
CA GLU A 468 -14.61 3.36 13.44
C GLU A 468 -15.49 2.85 12.28
N ARG A 469 -14.99 2.87 11.05
CA ARG A 469 -15.72 2.33 9.91
C ARG A 469 -15.84 0.81 10.04
N SER A 470 -17.06 0.30 10.12
CA SER A 470 -17.29 -1.13 10.31
C SER A 470 -16.81 -1.97 9.13
N LEU A 471 -16.39 -3.20 9.43
CA LEU A 471 -16.05 -4.19 8.41
C LEU A 471 -17.23 -4.44 7.46
N GLU A 472 -18.45 -4.52 8.00
CA GLU A 472 -19.65 -4.72 7.18
C GLU A 472 -19.90 -3.57 6.21
N HIS A 473 -19.67 -2.32 6.62
CA HIS A 473 -19.76 -1.17 5.71
C HIS A 473 -18.72 -1.23 4.58
N ASN A 474 -17.50 -1.63 4.89
CA ASN A 474 -16.46 -1.85 3.86
C ASN A 474 -16.85 -3.00 2.92
N LEU A 475 -17.44 -4.08 3.45
CA LEU A 475 -17.88 -5.22 2.67
C LEU A 475 -19.05 -4.86 1.73
N GLU A 476 -20.02 -4.09 2.22
CA GLU A 476 -21.13 -3.59 1.40
C GLU A 476 -20.65 -2.73 0.22
N LEU A 477 -19.70 -1.83 0.46
CA LEU A 477 -19.13 -1.00 -0.60
C LEU A 477 -18.30 -1.83 -1.58
N PHE A 478 -17.46 -2.72 -1.06
CA PHE A 478 -16.63 -3.61 -1.87
C PHE A 478 -17.47 -4.49 -2.78
N ALA A 479 -18.49 -5.13 -2.21
CA ALA A 479 -19.30 -6.11 -2.92
C ALA A 479 -20.07 -5.53 -4.11
N LYS A 480 -20.30 -4.23 -4.16
CA LYS A 480 -21.04 -3.57 -5.27
C LYS A 480 -20.46 -3.86 -6.65
N ILE A 481 -19.14 -4.08 -6.78
CA ILE A 481 -18.53 -4.42 -8.09
C ILE A 481 -18.98 -5.76 -8.65
N PHE A 482 -19.62 -6.60 -7.86
CA PHE A 482 -20.19 -7.88 -8.30
C PHE A 482 -21.66 -7.76 -8.76
N GLY A 483 -22.20 -6.53 -8.83
CA GLY A 483 -23.56 -6.26 -9.28
C GLY A 483 -24.61 -7.02 -8.45
N GLU A 484 -25.57 -7.66 -9.10
CA GLU A 484 -26.60 -8.44 -8.45
C GLU A 484 -26.07 -9.73 -7.77
N GLY A 485 -24.83 -10.11 -8.07
CA GLY A 485 -24.09 -11.17 -7.39
C GLY A 485 -23.52 -10.78 -6.01
N ALA A 486 -23.53 -9.49 -5.68
CA ALA A 486 -22.92 -8.94 -4.47
C ALA A 486 -23.33 -9.64 -3.16
N PRO A 487 -24.61 -9.95 -2.88
CA PRO A 487 -25.00 -10.61 -1.63
C PRO A 487 -24.36 -11.98 -1.44
N TYR A 488 -24.19 -12.75 -2.52
CA TYR A 488 -23.58 -14.08 -2.48
C TYR A 488 -22.08 -14.01 -2.26
N ILE A 489 -21.39 -13.05 -2.90
CA ILE A 489 -19.95 -12.84 -2.67
C ILE A 489 -19.69 -12.33 -1.26
N ALA A 490 -20.48 -11.41 -0.76
CA ALA A 490 -20.38 -10.94 0.63
C ALA A 490 -20.55 -12.09 1.63
N GLU A 491 -21.45 -13.03 1.36
CA GLU A 491 -21.65 -14.21 2.22
C GLU A 491 -20.42 -15.12 2.21
N ILE A 492 -19.77 -15.36 1.07
CA ILE A 492 -18.52 -16.14 1.00
C ILE A 492 -17.44 -15.47 1.85
N ILE A 493 -17.31 -14.14 1.79
CA ILE A 493 -16.32 -13.41 2.59
C ILE A 493 -16.63 -13.54 4.08
N ARG A 494 -17.90 -13.40 4.50
CA ARG A 494 -18.30 -13.61 5.90
C ARG A 494 -18.04 -15.03 6.40
N MET A 495 -18.34 -16.03 5.58
CA MET A 495 -18.03 -17.43 5.91
C MET A 495 -16.54 -17.63 6.12
N ALA A 496 -15.71 -17.02 5.29
CA ALA A 496 -14.26 -17.15 5.38
C ALA A 496 -13.68 -16.39 6.59
N GLU A 497 -14.14 -15.18 6.88
CA GLU A 497 -13.75 -14.43 8.10
C GLU A 497 -14.16 -15.22 9.37
N ALA A 498 -15.39 -15.70 9.43
CA ALA A 498 -15.88 -16.50 10.54
C ALA A 498 -15.13 -17.83 10.72
N CYS A 499 -14.72 -18.46 9.62
CA CYS A 499 -13.93 -19.71 9.67
C CYS A 499 -12.54 -19.47 10.29
N LEU A 500 -11.98 -18.27 10.11
CA LEU A 500 -10.68 -17.87 10.66
C LEU A 500 -10.78 -17.10 11.98
N ASP A 501 -11.97 -16.96 12.56
CA ASP A 501 -12.11 -16.32 13.84
C ASP A 501 -11.27 -17.02 14.92
N GLY A 502 -10.51 -16.25 15.70
CA GLY A 502 -9.55 -16.77 16.68
C GLY A 502 -8.30 -17.46 16.09
N GLN A 503 -8.19 -17.52 14.77
CA GLN A 503 -6.98 -18.05 14.10
C GLN A 503 -6.02 -16.92 13.76
N VAL A 504 -4.71 -17.21 13.89
CA VAL A 504 -3.67 -16.25 13.50
C VAL A 504 -3.54 -16.18 11.99
N ARG A 505 -3.58 -14.96 11.44
CA ARG A 505 -3.49 -14.68 10.00
C ARG A 505 -2.05 -14.77 9.49
N ILE A 506 -1.56 -16.00 9.34
CA ILE A 506 -0.26 -16.30 8.73
C ILE A 506 -0.43 -17.31 7.60
N TYR A 507 0.65 -17.64 6.90
CA TYR A 507 0.60 -18.54 5.74
C TYR A 507 -0.13 -19.88 5.99
N THR A 508 -0.18 -20.37 7.22
CA THR A 508 -0.94 -21.57 7.60
C THR A 508 -2.43 -21.33 7.71
N ALA A 509 -2.88 -20.08 7.89
CA ALA A 509 -4.30 -19.75 8.00
C ALA A 509 -5.04 -20.02 6.68
N GLY A 510 -4.42 -19.75 5.53
CA GLY A 510 -4.99 -20.11 4.23
C GLY A 510 -5.16 -21.62 4.05
N LEU A 511 -4.24 -22.45 4.59
CA LEU A 511 -4.40 -23.90 4.63
C LEU A 511 -5.55 -24.32 5.55
N TYR A 512 -5.59 -23.72 6.75
CA TYR A 512 -6.66 -23.98 7.71
C TYR A 512 -8.03 -23.63 7.13
N LEU A 513 -8.15 -22.47 6.47
CA LEU A 513 -9.38 -22.04 5.81
C LEU A 513 -9.87 -23.11 4.80
N MET A 514 -9.00 -23.56 3.90
CA MET A 514 -9.37 -24.53 2.86
C MET A 514 -9.72 -25.91 3.42
N ASP A 515 -9.31 -26.21 4.66
CA ASP A 515 -9.65 -27.46 5.34
C ASP A 515 -10.97 -27.41 6.09
N HIS A 516 -11.42 -26.22 6.53
CA HIS A 516 -12.51 -26.10 7.47
C HIS A 516 -13.72 -25.33 6.90
N ILE A 517 -13.53 -24.52 5.85
CA ILE A 517 -14.64 -23.82 5.20
C ILE A 517 -15.52 -24.82 4.41
N ASP A 518 -16.81 -24.58 4.41
CA ASP A 518 -17.75 -25.33 3.54
C ASP A 518 -17.55 -24.91 2.08
N LYS A 519 -16.64 -25.60 1.40
CA LYS A 519 -16.27 -25.32 0.00
C LYS A 519 -17.45 -25.52 -0.96
N GLU A 520 -18.26 -26.56 -0.72
CA GLU A 520 -19.42 -26.85 -1.58
C GLU A 520 -20.44 -25.70 -1.51
N ALA A 521 -20.72 -25.20 -0.30
CA ALA A 521 -21.55 -24.02 -0.11
C ALA A 521 -20.96 -22.79 -0.78
N CYS A 522 -19.64 -22.57 -0.67
CA CYS A 522 -18.98 -21.43 -1.34
C CYS A 522 -19.08 -21.53 -2.86
N TYR A 523 -18.83 -22.68 -3.47
CA TYR A 523 -18.98 -22.84 -4.92
C TYR A 523 -20.45 -22.66 -5.36
N ALA A 524 -21.41 -23.19 -4.61
CA ALA A 524 -22.83 -22.95 -4.90
C ALA A 524 -23.20 -21.43 -4.81
N LEU A 525 -22.58 -20.69 -3.91
CA LEU A 525 -22.76 -19.23 -3.82
C LEU A 525 -22.10 -18.52 -5.01
N PHE A 526 -20.91 -18.92 -5.45
CA PHE A 526 -20.30 -18.41 -6.68
C PHE A 526 -21.19 -18.62 -7.90
N ASP A 527 -21.78 -19.80 -8.06
CA ASP A 527 -22.67 -20.12 -9.17
C ASP A 527 -23.95 -19.25 -9.13
N LYS A 528 -24.52 -19.04 -7.94
CA LYS A 528 -25.65 -18.11 -7.76
C LYS A 528 -25.27 -16.66 -8.07
N ALA A 529 -24.08 -16.22 -7.60
CA ALA A 529 -23.57 -14.88 -7.89
C ALA A 529 -23.43 -14.65 -9.38
N PHE A 530 -22.83 -15.61 -10.09
CA PHE A 530 -22.60 -15.53 -11.52
C PHE A 530 -23.92 -15.53 -12.31
N ALA A 531 -24.89 -16.36 -11.93
CA ALA A 531 -26.22 -16.41 -12.54
C ALA A 531 -27.01 -15.12 -12.32
N ALA A 532 -26.84 -14.47 -11.15
CA ALA A 532 -27.52 -13.21 -10.83
C ALA A 532 -26.93 -12.00 -11.58
N ALA A 533 -25.62 -11.99 -11.80
CA ALA A 533 -24.90 -10.85 -12.38
C ALA A 533 -25.35 -10.55 -13.82
N GLN A 534 -25.75 -9.31 -14.07
CA GLN A 534 -26.31 -8.88 -15.36
C GLN A 534 -25.25 -8.26 -16.27
N THR A 535 -24.18 -7.67 -15.71
CA THR A 535 -23.16 -6.98 -16.50
C THR A 535 -21.93 -7.85 -16.74
N PRO A 536 -21.26 -7.72 -17.90
CA PRO A 536 -20.01 -8.42 -18.17
C PRO A 536 -18.92 -8.11 -17.11
N ALA A 537 -18.87 -6.86 -16.63
CA ALA A 537 -17.93 -6.45 -15.59
C ALA A 537 -18.16 -7.20 -14.26
N ALA A 538 -19.42 -7.29 -13.80
CA ALA A 538 -19.75 -8.03 -12.58
C ALA A 538 -19.42 -9.52 -12.72
N ARG A 539 -19.77 -10.14 -13.85
CA ARG A 539 -19.42 -11.54 -14.14
C ARG A 539 -17.92 -11.77 -14.12
N ASN A 540 -17.15 -10.88 -14.76
CA ASN A 540 -15.71 -10.99 -14.75
C ASN A 540 -15.11 -10.88 -13.33
N ASN A 541 -15.60 -9.96 -12.49
CA ASN A 541 -15.17 -9.84 -11.11
C ASN A 541 -15.48 -11.11 -10.30
N ILE A 542 -16.67 -11.70 -10.49
CA ILE A 542 -17.05 -12.96 -9.84
C ILE A 542 -16.09 -14.09 -10.27
N ARG A 543 -15.79 -14.17 -11.56
CA ARG A 543 -14.81 -15.14 -12.09
C ARG A 543 -13.46 -15.00 -11.42
N MET A 544 -12.92 -13.79 -11.39
CA MET A 544 -11.60 -13.53 -10.79
C MET A 544 -11.58 -13.92 -9.32
N PHE A 545 -12.62 -13.62 -8.56
CA PHE A 545 -12.69 -13.98 -7.15
C PHE A 545 -12.87 -15.49 -6.95
N ARG A 546 -13.71 -16.14 -7.78
CA ARG A 546 -13.87 -17.61 -7.79
C ARG A 546 -12.56 -18.33 -8.11
N LEU A 547 -11.81 -17.83 -9.09
CA LEU A 547 -10.51 -18.40 -9.48
C LEU A 547 -9.48 -18.27 -8.36
N SER A 548 -9.45 -17.13 -7.69
CA SER A 548 -8.62 -16.93 -6.51
C SER A 548 -8.92 -17.93 -5.39
N PHE A 549 -10.22 -18.15 -5.12
CA PHE A 549 -10.67 -19.17 -4.16
C PHE A 549 -10.28 -20.58 -4.62
N ARG A 550 -10.52 -20.92 -5.89
CA ARG A 550 -10.16 -22.22 -6.48
C ARG A 550 -8.65 -22.46 -6.45
N TYR A 551 -7.85 -21.46 -6.76
CA TYR A 551 -6.39 -21.54 -6.64
C TYR A 551 -5.98 -21.93 -5.21
N SER A 552 -6.55 -21.30 -4.21
CA SER A 552 -6.26 -21.59 -2.80
C SER A 552 -6.63 -23.01 -2.39
N ASP A 553 -7.76 -23.51 -2.89
CA ASP A 553 -8.24 -24.87 -2.65
C ASP A 553 -7.28 -25.91 -3.24
N VAL A 554 -6.91 -25.73 -4.51
CA VAL A 554 -5.99 -26.63 -5.23
C VAL A 554 -4.59 -26.58 -4.63
N GLU A 555 -4.06 -25.40 -4.39
CA GLU A 555 -2.72 -25.22 -3.82
C GLU A 555 -2.64 -25.82 -2.39
N SER A 556 -3.68 -25.69 -1.60
CA SER A 556 -3.77 -26.30 -0.28
C SER A 556 -3.76 -27.84 -0.37
N THR A 557 -4.40 -28.41 -1.36
CA THR A 557 -4.37 -29.86 -1.62
C THR A 557 -2.97 -30.34 -1.97
N TYR A 558 -2.28 -29.63 -2.89
CA TYR A 558 -0.92 -30.00 -3.30
C TYR A 558 0.11 -29.84 -2.18
N THR A 559 -0.02 -28.80 -1.35
CA THR A 559 0.87 -28.62 -0.21
C THR A 559 0.82 -29.82 0.77
N LYS A 560 -0.35 -30.47 0.92
CA LYS A 560 -0.51 -31.65 1.77
C LYS A 560 0.08 -32.91 1.16
N LEU A 561 0.07 -33.05 -0.15
CA LEU A 561 0.63 -34.20 -0.86
C LEU A 561 2.17 -34.26 -0.80
N GLY A 562 2.80 -33.15 -0.41
CA GLY A 562 4.26 -33.05 -0.31
C GLY A 562 4.93 -32.68 -1.63
N ARG A 563 6.20 -32.26 -1.51
CA ARG A 563 6.98 -31.68 -2.60
C ARG A 563 7.14 -32.57 -3.82
N ASP A 564 7.37 -33.86 -3.58
CA ASP A 564 7.68 -34.83 -4.65
C ASP A 564 6.45 -35.17 -5.51
N ASP A 565 5.26 -35.05 -4.96
CA ASP A 565 4.02 -35.26 -5.69
C ASP A 565 3.53 -34.01 -6.42
N PHE A 566 3.92 -32.83 -5.95
CA PHE A 566 3.59 -31.55 -6.57
C PHE A 566 4.08 -31.43 -8.02
N PHE A 567 5.27 -31.96 -8.32
CA PHE A 567 5.85 -31.91 -9.68
C PHE A 567 5.32 -32.96 -10.65
N LYS A 568 4.50 -33.89 -10.19
CA LYS A 568 3.87 -34.91 -11.06
C LYS A 568 2.65 -34.40 -11.80
N TYR A 569 2.11 -33.25 -11.36
CA TYR A 569 0.92 -32.63 -11.94
C TYR A 569 1.30 -31.61 -13.02
N THR A 570 0.39 -31.43 -13.97
CA THR A 570 0.57 -30.40 -15.00
C THR A 570 0.70 -29.03 -14.32
N PRO A 571 1.59 -28.16 -14.78
CA PRO A 571 1.77 -26.82 -14.21
C PRO A 571 0.53 -25.92 -14.33
N TYR A 572 -0.50 -26.40 -15.05
CA TYR A 572 -1.73 -25.67 -15.29
C TYR A 572 -2.95 -26.55 -15.07
N GLU A 573 -3.97 -26.03 -14.43
CA GLU A 573 -5.30 -26.62 -14.39
C GLU A 573 -6.24 -25.78 -15.26
N VAL A 574 -7.04 -26.43 -16.07
CA VAL A 574 -8.12 -25.80 -16.82
C VAL A 574 -9.38 -25.88 -15.97
N CYS A 575 -9.93 -24.73 -15.60
CA CYS A 575 -11.17 -24.62 -14.86
C CYS A 575 -12.26 -24.08 -15.77
N GLU A 576 -13.42 -24.73 -15.73
CA GLU A 576 -14.62 -24.31 -16.44
C GLU A 576 -15.50 -23.51 -15.48
N ASP A 577 -15.99 -22.35 -15.93
CA ASP A 577 -16.98 -21.59 -15.19
C ASP A 577 -18.40 -22.11 -15.45
N PRO A 578 -19.44 -21.63 -14.73
CA PRO A 578 -20.81 -22.09 -14.95
C PRO A 578 -21.41 -21.83 -16.35
N THR A 579 -20.73 -21.05 -17.18
CA THR A 579 -21.12 -20.81 -18.59
C THR A 579 -20.37 -21.66 -19.59
N GLY A 580 -19.42 -22.50 -19.13
CA GLY A 580 -18.57 -23.32 -19.99
C GLY A 580 -17.35 -22.57 -20.52
N GLU A 581 -17.05 -21.36 -20.04
CA GLU A 581 -15.80 -20.67 -20.35
C GLU A 581 -14.64 -21.29 -19.57
N LEU A 582 -13.54 -21.52 -20.25
CA LEU A 582 -12.36 -22.15 -19.70
C LEU A 582 -11.34 -21.13 -19.23
N TYR A 583 -10.69 -21.41 -18.10
CA TYR A 583 -9.64 -20.61 -17.50
C TYR A 583 -8.44 -21.47 -17.15
N TYR A 584 -7.24 -20.89 -17.19
CA TYR A 584 -6.02 -21.56 -16.74
C TYR A 584 -5.65 -21.07 -15.34
N ILE A 585 -5.40 -22.01 -14.44
CA ILE A 585 -4.77 -21.76 -13.14
C ILE A 585 -3.37 -22.32 -13.19
N SER A 586 -2.37 -21.46 -13.02
CA SER A 586 -0.98 -21.92 -12.93
C SER A 586 -0.70 -22.46 -11.53
N HIS A 587 -0.16 -23.68 -11.46
CA HIS A 587 0.26 -24.34 -10.22
C HIS A 587 1.78 -24.34 -10.04
N ALA A 588 2.51 -23.64 -10.89
CA ALA A 588 3.96 -23.65 -10.86
C ALA A 588 4.50 -22.95 -9.60
N PHE A 589 4.52 -23.65 -8.45
CA PHE A 589 5.26 -23.24 -7.27
C PHE A 589 6.46 -24.14 -7.06
N ASP A 590 7.64 -23.65 -7.40
CA ASP A 590 8.90 -24.19 -6.91
C ASP A 590 9.50 -23.21 -5.91
N SER A 591 9.52 -23.57 -4.63
CA SER A 591 10.13 -22.73 -3.59
C SER A 591 11.65 -22.60 -3.75
N SER A 592 12.29 -23.37 -4.61
CA SER A 592 13.68 -23.18 -5.03
C SER A 592 13.80 -22.09 -6.11
N ARG A 593 12.69 -21.69 -6.71
CA ARG A 593 12.58 -20.64 -7.72
C ARG A 593 11.76 -19.47 -7.17
N TRP A 594 12.22 -18.89 -6.07
CA TRP A 594 11.64 -17.65 -5.51
C TRP A 594 11.52 -16.51 -6.53
N ASN A 595 12.19 -16.65 -7.64
CA ASN A 595 12.23 -15.74 -8.76
C ASN A 595 11.37 -16.15 -9.94
N ASP A 596 10.52 -17.18 -9.81
CA ASP A 596 9.73 -17.67 -10.94
C ASP A 596 8.35 -16.99 -10.96
N PRO A 597 8.04 -16.14 -11.95
CA PRO A 597 6.84 -15.32 -12.02
C PRO A 597 5.56 -16.08 -12.42
N GLY A 598 5.59 -17.42 -12.55
CA GLY A 598 4.47 -18.25 -12.99
C GLY A 598 3.31 -18.42 -12.04
N PHE A 599 2.99 -17.41 -11.23
CA PHE A 599 2.02 -17.58 -10.19
C PHE A 599 0.62 -17.07 -10.51
N GLY A 600 -0.28 -18.00 -10.55
CA GLY A 600 -1.62 -17.99 -9.97
C GLY A 600 -2.63 -16.96 -10.45
N ILE A 601 -2.52 -16.40 -11.66
CA ILE A 601 -3.64 -15.66 -12.24
C ILE A 601 -4.20 -16.46 -13.39
N ALA A 602 -5.49 -16.75 -13.29
CA ALA A 602 -6.26 -17.25 -14.41
C ALA A 602 -6.53 -16.11 -15.39
N PHE A 603 -6.31 -16.38 -16.66
CA PHE A 603 -6.65 -15.47 -17.76
C PHE A 603 -7.80 -16.05 -18.57
N PRO A 604 -8.71 -15.22 -19.10
CA PRO A 604 -9.69 -15.67 -20.10
C PRO A 604 -8.97 -16.26 -21.32
N LEU A 605 -9.53 -17.29 -21.89
CA LEU A 605 -8.99 -18.03 -23.06
C LEU A 605 -8.92 -17.24 -24.38
N ASP A 606 -9.36 -15.99 -24.40
CA ASP A 606 -9.14 -15.10 -25.56
C ASP A 606 -7.66 -14.73 -25.76
N CYS A 607 -6.82 -14.99 -24.76
CA CYS A 607 -5.37 -14.96 -24.95
C CYS A 607 -4.96 -16.22 -25.70
N ALA A 608 -4.24 -16.09 -26.81
CA ALA A 608 -3.76 -17.23 -27.55
C ALA A 608 -2.91 -18.15 -26.66
N GLU A 609 -3.00 -19.47 -26.85
CA GLU A 609 -2.23 -20.47 -26.08
C GLU A 609 -0.70 -20.15 -26.09
N SER A 610 -0.22 -19.42 -27.11
CA SER A 610 1.13 -18.87 -27.21
C SER A 610 1.45 -17.83 -26.15
N ASP A 611 0.47 -17.13 -25.58
CA ASP A 611 0.66 -16.09 -24.59
C ASP A 611 0.90 -16.67 -23.18
N PHE A 612 0.62 -17.95 -23.02
CA PHE A 612 0.85 -18.73 -21.79
C PHE A 612 2.18 -19.54 -21.82
N GLN A 613 2.99 -19.38 -22.88
CA GLN A 613 4.30 -20.02 -22.85
C GLN A 613 5.13 -19.43 -21.70
N PRO A 614 5.71 -20.27 -20.84
CA PRO A 614 6.54 -19.85 -19.72
C PRO A 614 7.60 -18.80 -20.13
N ASP A 615 8.17 -18.95 -21.29
CA ASP A 615 9.23 -18.09 -21.82
C ASP A 615 8.80 -16.64 -22.13
N HIS A 616 7.53 -16.36 -22.38
CA HIS A 616 7.00 -15.02 -22.59
C HIS A 616 6.76 -14.22 -21.30
N TRP A 617 6.59 -14.92 -20.19
CA TRP A 617 6.40 -14.32 -18.86
C TRP A 617 7.74 -14.10 -18.14
N TYR A 618 8.84 -14.67 -18.66
CA TYR A 618 10.11 -14.87 -17.98
C TYR A 618 11.33 -14.27 -18.66
N SER A 619 11.20 -13.37 -19.62
CA SER A 619 12.36 -12.65 -20.09
C SER A 619 12.93 -11.78 -18.98
N PHE A 620 13.80 -12.39 -18.18
CA PHE A 620 14.74 -11.66 -17.36
C PHE A 620 15.72 -10.97 -18.30
N GLU A 621 15.55 -9.69 -18.55
CA GLU A 621 16.68 -8.86 -18.89
C GLU A 621 17.31 -8.43 -17.57
N SER A 622 18.50 -9.01 -17.35
CA SER A 622 19.44 -8.74 -16.27
C SER A 622 19.84 -7.26 -16.19
#